data_615d3df8c7a3b02d53c9962203e295cc
#
_entry.id   615d3df8c7a3b02d53c9962203e295cc
#
_cell.length_a   1.000
_cell.length_b   1.000
_cell.length_c   1.000
_cell.angle_alpha   90.00
_cell.angle_beta   90.00
_cell.angle_gamma   90.00
#
_symmetry.space_group_name_H-M   'P 1'
#
loop_
_entity.id
_entity.type
_entity.pdbx_description
1 polymer ?
#
loop_
_entity_poly.entity_id
_entity_poly.type
_entity_poly.pdbx_seq_one_letter_code
_entity_poly.pdbx_strand_id
1 'polypeptide(L)'
;MVLGMHLIKPVFHCLKICKMPEFNIKHITRYTYEALVKDSVNHIILYPKENEYQTVLKHDLKISGKPRVDTFTDYYGNQIGFFTYSERHKELEIYSELTVTTTAKEPPTDSMFGDMEWDEFRILRHQVPYIDYLKWEAFDGLPELKEITGTYLETTPYQTALHFCQFVYEKFNYIQGVTTVQTKLDEIWQLRAGVCQDFAHILSQMLRMANIPAKYVSGYICPNKNGIRGEGATHAWVEAYIPSYGWLGLDPTNNCIANETYVILAYGRSFTDCSPVKGVYKGPSKHKLAVQVIVGYDNGETDLHEPIAEMVNPEPEPVILQGNSYRRNLELMQQIQQQQQQQQQQ
;
A
#
# COMPACT_ATOMS: atom_id res chain seq x y z
N MET A 1 -25.12 -37.06 60.33
CA MET A 1 -25.39 -36.05 59.35
C MET A 1 -24.02 -35.64 58.78
N VAL A 2 -23.62 -36.31 57.67
CA VAL A 2 -22.29 -36.15 57.10
C VAL A 2 -22.47 -35.26 55.85
N LEU A 3 -21.94 -34.02 55.88
CA LEU A 3 -21.90 -33.12 54.70
C LEU A 3 -20.83 -33.60 53.72
N GLY A 4 -21.29 -34.04 52.55
CA GLY A 4 -20.38 -34.32 51.40
C GLY A 4 -19.84 -33.06 50.79
N MET A 5 -18.52 -32.84 50.92
CA MET A 5 -17.79 -31.86 50.16
C MET A 5 -17.65 -32.33 48.71
N HIS A 6 -18.35 -31.67 47.77
CA HIS A 6 -18.10 -31.86 46.35
C HIS A 6 -16.82 -31.09 45.96
N LEU A 7 -15.77 -31.85 45.68
CA LEU A 7 -14.56 -31.35 45.06
C LEU A 7 -14.87 -30.94 43.58
N ILE A 8 -14.87 -29.62 43.32
CA ILE A 8 -14.91 -29.08 41.96
C ILE A 8 -13.53 -29.34 41.33
N LYS A 9 -13.48 -30.26 40.37
CA LYS A 9 -12.28 -30.47 39.55
C LYS A 9 -12.04 -29.21 38.69
N PRO A 10 -10.82 -28.62 38.67
CA PRO A 10 -10.53 -27.54 37.75
C PRO A 10 -10.57 -28.08 36.33
N VAL A 11 -11.44 -27.49 35.49
CA VAL A 11 -11.45 -27.70 34.05
C VAL A 11 -10.24 -26.95 33.48
N PHE A 12 -9.14 -27.67 33.30
CA PHE A 12 -8.04 -27.15 32.48
C PHE A 12 -8.56 -26.98 31.06
N HIS A 13 -8.88 -25.75 30.69
CA HIS A 13 -8.98 -25.36 29.27
C HIS A 13 -7.58 -25.57 28.66
N CYS A 14 -7.47 -26.65 27.90
CA CYS A 14 -6.32 -26.85 27.03
C CYS A 14 -6.32 -25.67 26.02
N LEU A 15 -5.53 -24.63 26.29
CA LEU A 15 -5.22 -23.61 25.33
C LEU A 15 -4.61 -24.35 24.14
N LYS A 16 -5.39 -24.58 23.09
CA LYS A 16 -4.85 -24.94 21.79
C LYS A 16 -3.85 -23.82 21.45
N ILE A 17 -2.55 -24.13 21.54
CA ILE A 17 -1.51 -23.28 20.97
C ILE A 17 -1.81 -23.27 19.47
N CYS A 18 -2.52 -22.23 19.01
CA CYS A 18 -2.72 -22.00 17.61
C CYS A 18 -1.32 -21.72 17.05
N LYS A 19 -0.77 -22.65 16.28
CA LYS A 19 0.54 -22.44 15.65
C LYS A 19 0.40 -21.21 14.77
N MET A 20 1.17 -20.15 15.05
CA MET A 20 1.20 -18.95 14.22
C MET A 20 1.62 -19.36 12.80
N PRO A 21 0.90 -18.95 11.77
CA PRO A 21 1.30 -19.28 10.41
C PRO A 21 2.66 -18.63 10.11
N GLU A 22 3.56 -19.41 9.49
CA GLU A 22 4.84 -18.96 9.00
C GLU A 22 4.83 -19.00 7.47
N PHE A 23 5.16 -17.87 6.86
CA PHE A 23 5.16 -17.69 5.43
C PHE A 23 6.55 -17.42 4.90
N ASN A 24 6.92 -18.14 3.83
CA ASN A 24 8.11 -17.92 3.05
C ASN A 24 7.73 -17.23 1.73
N ILE A 25 8.19 -16.01 1.53
CA ILE A 25 7.82 -15.18 0.39
C ILE A 25 9.07 -14.83 -0.41
N LYS A 26 9.01 -15.06 -1.72
CA LYS A 26 10.03 -14.62 -2.68
C LYS A 26 9.42 -13.60 -3.62
N HIS A 27 10.02 -12.42 -3.67
CA HIS A 27 9.61 -11.34 -4.55
C HIS A 27 10.77 -11.01 -5.50
N ILE A 28 10.51 -11.14 -6.78
CA ILE A 28 11.50 -10.89 -7.85
C ILE A 28 10.98 -9.73 -8.69
N THR A 29 11.76 -8.65 -8.76
CA THR A 29 11.52 -7.53 -9.66
C THR A 29 12.62 -7.50 -10.70
N ARG A 30 12.28 -7.58 -11.98
CA ARG A 30 13.23 -7.59 -13.09
C ARG A 30 12.93 -6.47 -14.07
N TYR A 31 13.90 -5.60 -14.29
CA TYR A 31 13.90 -4.61 -15.36
C TYR A 31 14.78 -5.12 -16.50
N THR A 32 14.23 -5.15 -17.72
CA THR A 32 14.96 -5.48 -18.93
C THR A 32 14.93 -4.27 -19.87
N TYR A 33 16.10 -3.78 -20.25
CA TYR A 33 16.30 -2.59 -21.08
C TYR A 33 16.59 -3.00 -22.54
N GLU A 34 15.97 -2.31 -23.51
CA GLU A 34 16.21 -2.56 -24.95
C GLU A 34 17.65 -2.27 -25.34
N ALA A 35 18.27 -1.24 -24.76
CA ALA A 35 19.66 -0.86 -24.96
C ALA A 35 20.39 -0.75 -23.61
N LEU A 36 21.73 -0.68 -23.64
CA LEU A 36 22.54 -0.50 -22.43
C LEU A 36 22.18 0.83 -21.74
N VAL A 37 21.86 0.74 -20.48
CA VAL A 37 21.68 1.87 -19.55
C VAL A 37 22.80 1.92 -18.55
N LYS A 38 22.96 3.04 -17.85
CA LYS A 38 23.95 3.24 -16.79
C LYS A 38 23.44 4.18 -15.73
N ASP A 39 24.18 4.30 -14.63
CA ASP A 39 23.87 5.23 -13.54
C ASP A 39 22.40 5.09 -13.08
N SER A 40 21.92 3.87 -12.85
CA SER A 40 20.60 3.61 -12.27
C SER A 40 20.62 3.99 -10.79
N VAL A 41 19.67 4.82 -10.38
CA VAL A 41 19.44 5.19 -8.97
C VAL A 41 18.09 4.62 -8.58
N ASN A 42 18.07 3.80 -7.54
CA ASN A 42 16.90 3.03 -7.19
C ASN A 42 16.57 3.17 -5.71
N HIS A 43 15.29 3.17 -5.43
CA HIS A 43 14.65 3.21 -4.14
C HIS A 43 13.76 1.98 -4.01
N ILE A 44 13.93 1.21 -2.96
CA ILE A 44 13.22 -0.05 -2.74
C ILE A 44 12.50 -0.06 -1.40
N ILE A 45 11.27 -0.57 -1.40
CA ILE A 45 10.43 -0.79 -0.21
C ILE A 45 10.04 -2.26 -0.22
N LEU A 46 11.04 -3.13 0.05
CA LEU A 46 10.87 -4.58 0.10
C LEU A 46 11.25 -5.14 1.48
N TYR A 47 11.30 -4.28 2.49
CA TYR A 47 11.56 -4.63 3.87
C TYR A 47 10.21 -4.78 4.59
N PRO A 48 9.82 -6.00 5.00
CA PRO A 48 8.54 -6.20 5.67
C PRO A 48 8.49 -5.45 7.00
N LYS A 49 7.30 -4.99 7.37
CA LYS A 49 7.08 -4.30 8.64
C LYS A 49 7.26 -5.26 9.81
N GLU A 50 7.75 -4.74 10.94
CA GLU A 50 7.63 -5.38 12.24
C GLU A 50 6.60 -4.63 13.08
N ASN A 51 5.66 -5.36 13.69
CA ASN A 51 4.66 -4.83 14.60
C ASN A 51 4.17 -5.94 15.55
N GLU A 52 3.18 -5.64 16.39
CA GLU A 52 2.65 -6.61 17.37
C GLU A 52 1.98 -7.86 16.77
N TYR A 53 1.63 -7.82 15.47
CA TYR A 53 0.95 -8.92 14.75
C TYR A 53 1.81 -9.55 13.65
N GLN A 54 2.99 -9.00 13.37
CA GLN A 54 3.90 -9.48 12.33
C GLN A 54 5.35 -9.42 12.78
N THR A 55 6.01 -10.58 12.80
CA THR A 55 7.43 -10.72 13.12
C THR A 55 8.22 -11.21 11.92
N VAL A 56 9.32 -10.53 11.60
CA VAL A 56 10.25 -10.91 10.52
C VAL A 56 11.31 -11.83 11.08
N LEU A 57 11.28 -13.10 10.68
CA LEU A 57 12.27 -14.10 11.10
C LEU A 57 13.54 -14.06 10.25
N LYS A 58 13.37 -13.80 8.95
CA LYS A 58 14.47 -13.72 7.98
C LYS A 58 14.12 -12.75 6.86
N HIS A 59 15.11 -11.99 6.40
CA HIS A 59 15.03 -11.19 5.20
C HIS A 59 16.38 -11.17 4.47
N ASP A 60 16.41 -11.68 3.24
CA ASP A 60 17.55 -11.65 2.34
C ASP A 60 17.21 -10.81 1.10
N LEU A 61 18.04 -9.81 0.82
CA LEU A 61 17.92 -8.96 -0.37
C LEU A 61 19.14 -9.14 -1.26
N LYS A 62 18.93 -9.48 -2.53
CA LYS A 62 19.98 -9.65 -3.54
C LYS A 62 19.68 -8.77 -4.74
N ILE A 63 20.67 -8.05 -5.24
CA ILE A 63 20.54 -7.11 -6.36
C ILE A 63 21.65 -7.43 -7.38
N SER A 64 21.33 -7.41 -8.66
CA SER A 64 22.29 -7.54 -9.76
C SER A 64 23.44 -6.56 -9.57
N GLY A 65 24.67 -6.98 -9.85
CA GLY A 65 25.87 -6.17 -9.67
C GLY A 65 26.26 -5.93 -8.21
N LYS A 66 25.48 -6.42 -7.23
CA LYS A 66 25.76 -6.33 -5.78
C LYS A 66 26.12 -4.91 -5.32
N PRO A 67 25.33 -3.89 -5.67
CA PRO A 67 25.59 -2.54 -5.19
C PRO A 67 25.46 -2.47 -3.67
N ARG A 68 26.13 -1.50 -3.05
CA ARG A 68 25.87 -1.18 -1.65
C ARG A 68 24.48 -0.60 -1.54
N VAL A 69 23.68 -1.12 -0.60
CA VAL A 69 22.36 -0.60 -0.26
C VAL A 69 22.46 0.13 1.06
N ASP A 70 22.16 1.42 1.05
CA ASP A 70 22.00 2.22 2.26
C ASP A 70 20.50 2.23 2.64
N THR A 71 20.20 2.19 3.94
CA THR A 71 18.81 2.13 4.42
C THR A 71 18.48 3.27 5.36
N PHE A 72 17.22 3.72 5.33
CA PHE A 72 16.68 4.70 6.27
C PHE A 72 15.20 4.41 6.52
N THR A 73 14.64 5.00 7.57
CA THR A 73 13.22 4.92 7.87
C THR A 73 12.52 6.18 7.36
N ASP A 74 11.44 6.01 6.60
CA ASP A 74 10.64 7.13 6.09
C ASP A 74 9.68 7.68 7.15
N TYR A 75 8.92 8.71 6.77
CA TYR A 75 7.91 9.34 7.63
C TYR A 75 6.82 8.37 8.11
N TYR A 76 6.47 7.36 7.31
CA TYR A 76 5.45 6.36 7.64
C TYR A 76 6.02 5.16 8.41
N GLY A 77 7.30 5.24 8.77
CA GLY A 77 8.01 4.17 9.47
C GLY A 77 8.38 3.00 8.56
N ASN A 78 8.33 3.15 7.21
CA ASN A 78 8.80 2.11 6.31
C ASN A 78 10.32 2.12 6.25
N GLN A 79 10.93 0.95 6.22
CA GLN A 79 12.35 0.83 5.92
C GLN A 79 12.57 0.91 4.41
N ILE A 80 13.37 1.88 4.00
CA ILE A 80 13.67 2.17 2.61
C ILE A 80 15.11 1.79 2.32
N GLY A 81 15.32 1.04 1.25
CA GLY A 81 16.66 0.80 0.69
C GLY A 81 16.91 1.75 -0.48
N PHE A 82 18.13 2.26 -0.55
CA PHE A 82 18.60 3.11 -1.62
C PHE A 82 19.93 2.59 -2.18
N PHE A 83 20.05 2.47 -3.50
CA PHE A 83 21.29 2.08 -4.13
C PHE A 83 21.48 2.72 -5.51
N THR A 84 22.74 2.80 -5.92
CA THR A 84 23.14 3.22 -7.27
C THR A 84 23.86 2.08 -7.97
N TYR A 85 23.48 1.79 -9.21
CA TYR A 85 24.17 0.85 -10.07
C TYR A 85 24.75 1.61 -11.26
N SER A 86 26.05 1.91 -11.20
CA SER A 86 26.73 2.81 -12.14
C SER A 86 27.21 2.13 -13.41
N GLU A 87 27.39 0.81 -13.40
CA GLU A 87 27.89 0.05 -14.53
C GLU A 87 26.85 -0.01 -15.67
N ARG A 88 27.32 -0.23 -16.90
CA ARG A 88 26.45 -0.45 -18.05
C ARG A 88 25.78 -1.79 -17.95
N HIS A 89 24.46 -1.82 -18.03
CA HIS A 89 23.66 -3.04 -17.92
C HIS A 89 22.45 -3.03 -18.83
N LYS A 90 21.95 -4.21 -19.18
CA LYS A 90 20.67 -4.44 -19.88
C LYS A 90 19.61 -5.05 -19.00
N GLU A 91 19.96 -5.42 -17.78
CA GLU A 91 19.07 -6.06 -16.83
C GLU A 91 19.40 -5.59 -15.42
N LEU A 92 18.36 -5.37 -14.63
CA LEU A 92 18.46 -5.13 -13.20
C LEU A 92 17.45 -6.06 -12.52
N GLU A 93 17.94 -7.00 -11.73
CA GLU A 93 17.12 -7.89 -10.92
C GLU A 93 17.28 -7.56 -9.44
N ILE A 94 16.16 -7.45 -8.77
CA ILE A 94 16.05 -7.26 -7.32
C ILE A 94 15.27 -8.45 -6.79
N TYR A 95 15.92 -9.27 -5.97
CA TYR A 95 15.39 -10.48 -5.36
C TYR A 95 15.30 -10.26 -3.86
N SER A 96 14.09 -10.39 -3.30
CA SER A 96 13.82 -10.36 -1.86
C SER A 96 13.24 -11.70 -1.43
N GLU A 97 13.83 -12.32 -0.42
CA GLU A 97 13.34 -13.53 0.22
C GLU A 97 13.14 -13.27 1.69
N LEU A 98 11.93 -13.52 2.18
CA LEU A 98 11.58 -13.24 3.56
C LEU A 98 10.80 -14.40 4.18
N THR A 99 11.01 -14.59 5.49
CA THR A 99 10.24 -15.47 6.32
C THR A 99 9.58 -14.65 7.41
N VAL A 100 8.27 -14.71 7.51
CA VAL A 100 7.47 -13.95 8.48
C VAL A 100 6.48 -14.83 9.19
N THR A 101 6.22 -14.52 10.46
CA THR A 101 5.08 -15.06 11.19
C THR A 101 4.07 -13.94 11.43
N THR A 102 2.80 -14.30 11.37
CA THR A 102 1.70 -13.37 11.62
C THR A 102 0.75 -13.91 12.68
N THR A 103 0.00 -13.01 13.30
CA THR A 103 -1.01 -13.35 14.30
C THR A 103 -2.30 -12.63 13.93
N ALA A 104 -3.44 -13.34 14.02
CA ALA A 104 -4.74 -12.72 13.84
C ALA A 104 -4.99 -11.66 14.92
N LYS A 105 -5.52 -10.52 14.52
CA LYS A 105 -6.08 -9.53 15.41
C LYS A 105 -7.59 -9.72 15.43
N GLU A 106 -8.17 -9.93 16.63
CA GLU A 106 -9.62 -10.02 16.75
C GLU A 106 -10.28 -8.72 16.25
N PRO A 107 -11.29 -8.81 15.39
CA PRO A 107 -11.97 -7.62 14.90
C PRO A 107 -12.67 -6.86 16.03
N PRO A 108 -12.90 -5.55 15.89
CA PRO A 108 -13.61 -4.78 16.90
C PRO A 108 -15.05 -5.29 17.04
N THR A 109 -15.57 -5.24 18.27
CA THR A 109 -17.01 -5.33 18.49
C THR A 109 -17.65 -3.98 18.22
N ASP A 110 -18.86 -3.98 17.70
CA ASP A 110 -19.57 -2.73 17.43
C ASP A 110 -19.79 -1.94 18.72
N SER A 111 -19.54 -0.63 18.66
CA SER A 111 -19.62 0.25 19.81
C SER A 111 -21.07 0.74 20.03
N MET A 112 -21.46 0.81 21.32
CA MET A 112 -22.70 1.53 21.67
C MET A 112 -22.51 3.05 21.82
N PHE A 113 -21.28 3.53 21.65
CA PHE A 113 -20.88 4.95 21.85
C PHE A 113 -20.46 5.63 20.55
N GLY A 114 -21.15 5.35 19.44
CA GLY A 114 -20.82 5.87 18.10
C GLY A 114 -20.61 7.38 18.05
N ASP A 115 -21.47 8.18 18.71
CA ASP A 115 -21.33 9.64 18.75
C ASP A 115 -19.99 10.07 19.39
N MET A 116 -19.55 9.40 20.45
CA MET A 116 -18.26 9.68 21.10
C MET A 116 -17.08 9.32 20.20
N GLU A 117 -17.18 8.23 19.44
CA GLU A 117 -16.15 7.83 18.48
C GLU A 117 -16.05 8.84 17.33
N TRP A 118 -17.17 9.36 16.82
CA TRP A 118 -17.15 10.43 15.82
C TRP A 118 -16.57 11.73 16.35
N ASP A 119 -16.80 12.06 17.62
CA ASP A 119 -16.21 13.24 18.27
C ASP A 119 -14.70 13.12 18.45
N GLU A 120 -14.16 11.93 18.68
CA GLU A 120 -12.72 11.69 18.78
C GLU A 120 -12.00 12.13 17.49
N PHE A 121 -12.57 11.92 16.33
CA PHE A 121 -11.98 12.35 15.05
C PHE A 121 -11.83 13.88 14.94
N ARG A 122 -12.65 14.67 15.63
CA ARG A 122 -12.50 16.12 15.66
C ARG A 122 -11.18 16.55 16.32
N ILE A 123 -10.66 15.73 17.22
CA ILE A 123 -9.39 15.93 17.88
C ILE A 123 -8.25 15.37 17.04
N LEU A 124 -8.38 14.13 16.58
CA LEU A 124 -7.34 13.41 15.84
C LEU A 124 -6.97 14.07 14.51
N ARG A 125 -7.92 14.72 13.81
CA ARG A 125 -7.65 15.37 12.53
C ARG A 125 -6.59 16.47 12.57
N HIS A 126 -6.20 16.94 13.75
CA HIS A 126 -5.16 17.94 13.96
C HIS A 126 -3.85 17.36 14.49
N GLN A 127 -3.78 16.04 14.64
CA GLN A 127 -2.63 15.36 15.20
C GLN A 127 -1.86 14.57 14.14
N VAL A 128 -0.55 14.52 14.29
CA VAL A 128 0.33 13.60 13.52
C VAL A 128 0.23 12.21 14.15
N PRO A 129 0.14 11.14 13.34
CA PRO A 129 0.18 11.11 11.87
C PRO A 129 -1.20 11.21 11.18
N TYR A 130 -2.30 11.33 11.91
CA TYR A 130 -3.67 11.22 11.37
C TYR A 130 -3.97 12.26 10.30
N ILE A 131 -3.46 13.49 10.44
CA ILE A 131 -3.68 14.58 9.48
C ILE A 131 -3.29 14.21 8.04
N ASP A 132 -2.23 13.43 7.84
CA ASP A 132 -1.80 12.99 6.52
C ASP A 132 -2.70 11.90 5.95
N TYR A 133 -3.25 11.07 6.81
CA TYR A 133 -4.16 9.99 6.45
C TYR A 133 -5.62 10.44 6.26
N LEU A 134 -5.89 11.76 6.43
CA LEU A 134 -7.19 12.39 6.16
C LEU A 134 -7.21 13.18 4.84
N LYS A 135 -6.06 13.32 4.17
CA LYS A 135 -5.98 14.01 2.89
C LYS A 135 -6.60 13.17 1.77
N TRP A 136 -7.70 13.64 1.23
CA TRP A 136 -8.29 13.12 0.00
C TRP A 136 -7.84 13.94 -1.23
N GLU A 137 -7.90 13.33 -2.41
CA GLU A 137 -7.54 13.95 -3.68
C GLU A 137 -8.76 14.51 -4.38
N ALA A 138 -8.61 15.67 -5.03
CA ALA A 138 -9.66 16.23 -5.88
C ALA A 138 -9.66 15.52 -7.25
N PHE A 139 -10.84 15.10 -7.70
CA PHE A 139 -11.10 14.52 -9.01
C PHE A 139 -12.54 14.81 -9.44
N ASP A 140 -12.87 14.62 -10.72
CA ASP A 140 -14.18 15.02 -11.27
C ASP A 140 -15.34 14.26 -10.63
N GLY A 141 -15.16 13.00 -10.25
CA GLY A 141 -16.17 12.18 -9.56
C GLY A 141 -16.38 12.54 -8.08
N LEU A 142 -15.65 13.50 -7.54
CA LEU A 142 -15.70 13.84 -6.11
C LEU A 142 -17.10 14.25 -5.61
N PRO A 143 -17.91 15.05 -6.34
CA PRO A 143 -19.27 15.40 -5.89
C PRO A 143 -20.17 14.18 -5.73
N GLU A 144 -20.15 13.25 -6.69
CA GLU A 144 -20.89 11.99 -6.62
C GLU A 144 -20.41 11.12 -5.46
N LEU A 145 -19.09 10.98 -5.31
CA LEU A 145 -18.50 10.21 -4.21
C LEU A 145 -18.89 10.79 -2.84
N LYS A 146 -18.97 12.11 -2.72
CA LYS A 146 -19.38 12.79 -1.50
C LYS A 146 -20.84 12.51 -1.14
N GLU A 147 -21.73 12.50 -2.12
CA GLU A 147 -23.14 12.14 -1.92
C GLU A 147 -23.27 10.69 -1.47
N ILE A 148 -22.58 9.77 -2.16
CA ILE A 148 -22.54 8.36 -1.79
C ILE A 148 -22.01 8.19 -0.36
N THR A 149 -20.88 8.81 -0.04
CA THR A 149 -20.27 8.74 1.30
C THR A 149 -21.26 9.21 2.37
N GLY A 150 -21.99 10.31 2.12
CA GLY A 150 -23.03 10.81 3.03
C GLY A 150 -24.21 9.85 3.22
N THR A 151 -24.56 9.08 2.18
CA THR A 151 -25.66 8.10 2.21
C THR A 151 -25.30 6.85 3.02
N TYR A 152 -24.01 6.44 2.99
CA TYR A 152 -23.53 5.23 3.65
C TYR A 152 -22.88 5.49 5.02
N LEU A 153 -23.03 6.71 5.57
CA LEU A 153 -22.61 6.97 6.95
C LEU A 153 -23.51 6.21 7.93
N GLU A 154 -22.86 5.49 8.84
CA GLU A 154 -23.54 4.69 9.85
C GLU A 154 -23.37 5.29 11.26
N THR A 155 -24.03 4.67 12.24
CA THR A 155 -23.99 5.10 13.63
C THR A 155 -22.58 5.09 14.19
N THR A 156 -21.73 4.12 13.76
CA THR A 156 -20.35 4.00 14.23
C THR A 156 -19.36 4.12 13.08
N PRO A 157 -18.13 4.60 13.33
CA PRO A 157 -17.04 4.59 12.35
C PRO A 157 -16.73 3.19 11.83
N TYR A 158 -16.84 2.17 12.68
CA TYR A 158 -16.61 0.78 12.33
C TYR A 158 -17.62 0.31 11.26
N GLN A 159 -18.90 0.47 11.48
CA GLN A 159 -19.95 0.11 10.50
C GLN A 159 -19.81 0.89 9.21
N THR A 160 -19.54 2.19 9.31
CA THR A 160 -19.26 3.04 8.13
C THR A 160 -18.10 2.49 7.30
N ALA A 161 -17.00 2.10 7.94
CA ALA A 161 -15.82 1.57 7.24
C ALA A 161 -16.12 0.23 6.55
N LEU A 162 -16.91 -0.65 7.18
CA LEU A 162 -17.35 -1.91 6.58
C LEU A 162 -18.27 -1.67 5.37
N HIS A 163 -19.23 -0.74 5.47
CA HIS A 163 -20.15 -0.41 4.38
C HIS A 163 -19.39 0.21 3.20
N PHE A 164 -18.39 1.05 3.43
CA PHE A 164 -17.57 1.58 2.34
C PHE A 164 -16.74 0.48 1.65
N CYS A 165 -16.21 -0.45 2.42
CA CYS A 165 -15.50 -1.61 1.88
C CYS A 165 -16.42 -2.44 0.99
N GLN A 166 -17.64 -2.77 1.47
CA GLN A 166 -18.64 -3.48 0.72
C GLN A 166 -19.09 -2.71 -0.54
N PHE A 167 -19.29 -1.39 -0.44
CA PHE A 167 -19.65 -0.55 -1.59
C PHE A 167 -18.60 -0.66 -2.71
N VAL A 168 -17.30 -0.56 -2.39
CA VAL A 168 -16.25 -0.67 -3.40
C VAL A 168 -16.28 -2.06 -4.03
N TYR A 169 -16.36 -3.12 -3.23
CA TYR A 169 -16.45 -4.49 -3.72
C TYR A 169 -17.63 -4.71 -4.69
N GLU A 170 -18.82 -4.16 -4.40
CA GLU A 170 -20.03 -4.36 -5.18
C GLU A 170 -20.12 -3.46 -6.43
N LYS A 171 -19.53 -2.25 -6.37
CA LYS A 171 -19.70 -1.25 -7.43
C LYS A 171 -18.53 -1.17 -8.40
N PHE A 172 -17.43 -1.85 -8.11
CA PHE A 172 -16.25 -1.89 -8.98
C PHE A 172 -15.98 -3.33 -9.44
N ASN A 173 -15.65 -3.48 -10.72
CA ASN A 173 -15.33 -4.76 -11.31
C ASN A 173 -13.83 -5.02 -11.23
N TYR A 174 -13.43 -6.19 -10.71
CA TYR A 174 -12.03 -6.58 -10.70
C TYR A 174 -11.61 -7.06 -12.09
N ILE A 175 -10.85 -6.23 -12.81
CA ILE A 175 -10.39 -6.51 -14.18
C ILE A 175 -8.90 -6.13 -14.27
N GLN A 176 -8.06 -7.11 -14.55
CA GLN A 176 -6.62 -6.87 -14.77
C GLN A 176 -6.38 -6.21 -16.13
N GLY A 177 -5.37 -5.36 -16.21
CA GLY A 177 -4.90 -4.74 -17.47
C GLY A 177 -5.73 -3.57 -17.97
N VAL A 178 -6.84 -3.19 -17.30
CA VAL A 178 -7.62 -1.98 -17.65
C VAL A 178 -7.08 -0.70 -17.02
N THR A 179 -6.27 -0.84 -15.98
CA THR A 179 -5.58 0.23 -15.27
C THR A 179 -4.09 -0.04 -15.17
N THR A 180 -3.32 1.00 -14.91
CA THR A 180 -1.87 0.97 -14.65
C THR A 180 -1.57 1.66 -13.33
N VAL A 181 -0.34 1.57 -12.85
CA VAL A 181 0.12 2.29 -11.65
C VAL A 181 0.03 3.83 -11.79
N GLN A 182 -0.16 4.34 -12.99
CA GLN A 182 -0.28 5.78 -13.31
C GLN A 182 -1.73 6.22 -13.55
N THR A 183 -2.68 5.28 -13.58
CA THR A 183 -4.10 5.58 -13.82
C THR A 183 -4.63 6.48 -12.71
N LYS A 184 -5.28 7.57 -13.10
CA LYS A 184 -5.80 8.58 -12.18
C LYS A 184 -7.15 8.17 -11.58
N LEU A 185 -7.51 8.75 -10.45
CA LEU A 185 -8.80 8.51 -9.80
C LEU A 185 -10.00 8.78 -10.72
N ASP A 186 -9.92 9.78 -11.60
CA ASP A 186 -10.97 10.05 -12.59
C ASP A 186 -11.25 8.88 -13.50
N GLU A 187 -10.20 8.28 -14.03
CA GLU A 187 -10.30 7.13 -14.94
C GLU A 187 -10.84 5.90 -14.20
N ILE A 188 -10.32 5.61 -12.99
CA ILE A 188 -10.82 4.51 -12.15
C ILE A 188 -12.31 4.70 -11.84
N TRP A 189 -12.70 5.93 -11.49
CA TRP A 189 -14.09 6.26 -11.18
C TRP A 189 -15.02 6.10 -12.38
N GLN A 190 -14.61 6.55 -13.56
CA GLN A 190 -15.39 6.42 -14.80
C GLN A 190 -15.50 4.96 -15.25
N LEU A 191 -14.41 4.21 -15.18
CA LEU A 191 -14.36 2.79 -15.59
C LEU A 191 -15.15 1.89 -14.65
N ARG A 192 -15.28 2.25 -13.37
CA ARG A 192 -15.80 1.37 -12.31
C ARG A 192 -15.15 -0.02 -12.34
N ALA A 193 -13.87 -0.06 -12.72
CA ALA A 193 -13.09 -1.27 -12.85
C ALA A 193 -11.61 -1.00 -12.57
N GLY A 194 -10.89 -2.03 -12.13
CA GLY A 194 -9.46 -1.96 -11.85
C GLY A 194 -8.98 -3.15 -11.07
N VAL A 195 -7.87 -2.98 -10.37
CA VAL A 195 -7.23 -4.02 -9.53
C VAL A 195 -7.22 -3.57 -8.05
N CYS A 196 -6.61 -4.38 -7.18
CA CYS A 196 -6.56 -4.12 -5.74
C CYS A 196 -6.05 -2.72 -5.37
N GLN A 197 -5.06 -2.20 -6.11
CA GLN A 197 -4.55 -0.84 -5.95
C GLN A 197 -5.65 0.21 -6.13
N ASP A 198 -6.46 0.07 -7.18
CA ASP A 198 -7.51 1.02 -7.52
C ASP A 198 -8.64 1.00 -6.50
N PHE A 199 -9.04 -0.20 -6.08
CA PHE A 199 -10.05 -0.41 -5.03
C PHE A 199 -9.61 0.20 -3.70
N ALA A 200 -8.35 -0.01 -3.31
CA ALA A 200 -7.78 0.59 -2.12
C ALA A 200 -7.74 2.13 -2.19
N HIS A 201 -7.47 2.72 -3.37
CA HIS A 201 -7.53 4.16 -3.55
C HIS A 201 -8.95 4.70 -3.35
N ILE A 202 -9.97 4.09 -3.97
CA ILE A 202 -11.36 4.52 -3.81
C ILE A 202 -11.82 4.40 -2.36
N LEU A 203 -11.56 3.26 -1.70
CA LEU A 203 -11.91 3.09 -0.29
C LEU A 203 -11.23 4.14 0.59
N SER A 204 -9.94 4.42 0.35
CA SER A 204 -9.21 5.47 1.08
C SER A 204 -9.85 6.85 0.92
N GLN A 205 -10.34 7.20 -0.28
CA GLN A 205 -11.05 8.46 -0.51
C GLN A 205 -12.34 8.53 0.30
N MET A 206 -13.17 7.47 0.28
CA MET A 206 -14.43 7.42 1.02
C MET A 206 -14.22 7.59 2.53
N LEU A 207 -13.27 6.84 3.11
CA LEU A 207 -12.94 6.92 4.53
C LEU A 207 -12.47 8.33 4.92
N ARG A 208 -11.54 8.91 4.17
CA ARG A 208 -10.99 10.24 4.43
C ARG A 208 -12.05 11.34 4.31
N MET A 209 -12.99 11.21 3.39
CA MET A 209 -14.13 12.13 3.26
C MET A 209 -15.08 12.05 4.44
N ALA A 210 -15.24 10.88 5.06
CA ALA A 210 -15.95 10.68 6.30
C ALA A 210 -15.16 11.09 7.55
N ASN A 211 -13.95 11.67 7.39
CA ASN A 211 -12.99 11.99 8.44
C ASN A 211 -12.45 10.78 9.21
N ILE A 212 -12.50 9.59 8.63
CA ILE A 212 -11.84 8.39 9.14
C ILE A 212 -10.42 8.34 8.58
N PRO A 213 -9.37 8.42 9.42
CA PRO A 213 -7.99 8.31 8.93
C PRO A 213 -7.77 6.96 8.25
N ALA A 214 -7.20 6.99 7.04
CA ALA A 214 -7.02 5.79 6.22
C ALA A 214 -5.61 5.72 5.64
N LYS A 215 -4.89 4.62 5.95
CA LYS A 215 -3.60 4.27 5.35
C LYS A 215 -3.83 3.38 4.14
N TYR A 216 -3.10 3.66 3.08
CA TYR A 216 -2.88 2.69 2.02
C TYR A 216 -1.82 1.69 2.49
N VAL A 217 -2.07 0.40 2.29
CA VAL A 217 -1.17 -0.68 2.68
C VAL A 217 -0.76 -1.48 1.45
N SER A 218 0.53 -1.71 1.30
CA SER A 218 1.11 -2.62 0.32
C SER A 218 1.70 -3.84 1.01
N GLY A 219 1.48 -5.02 0.44
CA GLY A 219 1.99 -6.26 1.01
C GLY A 219 1.68 -7.48 0.16
N TYR A 220 1.44 -8.60 0.82
CA TYR A 220 1.12 -9.88 0.20
C TYR A 220 -0.12 -10.49 0.84
N ILE A 221 -0.93 -11.20 0.05
CA ILE A 221 -1.89 -12.16 0.59
C ILE A 221 -1.30 -13.55 0.43
N CYS A 222 -1.18 -14.25 1.55
CA CYS A 222 -0.70 -15.62 1.58
C CYS A 222 -1.85 -16.59 1.34
N PRO A 223 -1.62 -17.69 0.58
CA PRO A 223 -2.65 -18.66 0.25
C PRO A 223 -3.34 -19.25 1.51
N ASN A 224 -4.65 -19.36 1.49
CA ASN A 224 -5.41 -19.91 2.61
C ASN A 224 -6.45 -20.98 2.21
N LYS A 225 -6.39 -21.50 1.01
CA LYS A 225 -7.33 -22.47 0.42
C LYS A 225 -8.77 -21.95 0.17
N ASN A 226 -9.00 -20.64 0.37
CA ASN A 226 -10.34 -20.03 0.20
C ASN A 226 -10.54 -19.33 -1.15
N GLY A 227 -9.52 -19.32 -2.03
CA GLY A 227 -9.60 -18.75 -3.40
C GLY A 227 -9.83 -17.24 -3.42
N ILE A 228 -9.13 -16.49 -2.54
CA ILE A 228 -9.23 -15.02 -2.46
C ILE A 228 -8.53 -14.39 -3.66
N ARG A 229 -9.07 -13.29 -4.20
CA ARG A 229 -8.43 -12.52 -5.27
C ARG A 229 -7.09 -11.95 -4.81
N GLY A 230 -6.04 -12.12 -5.62
CA GLY A 230 -4.69 -11.65 -5.28
C GLY A 230 -3.88 -12.60 -4.41
N GLU A 231 -4.38 -13.79 -4.14
CA GLU A 231 -3.68 -14.84 -3.42
C GLU A 231 -2.35 -15.20 -4.10
N GLY A 232 -1.26 -15.28 -3.32
CA GLY A 232 0.08 -15.56 -3.84
C GLY A 232 0.74 -14.42 -4.61
N ALA A 233 0.23 -13.20 -4.52
CA ALA A 233 0.71 -12.03 -5.25
C ALA A 233 0.96 -10.81 -4.33
N THR A 234 1.55 -9.75 -4.91
CA THR A 234 1.48 -8.43 -4.28
C THR A 234 0.02 -7.99 -4.19
N HIS A 235 -0.33 -7.39 -3.08
CA HIS A 235 -1.69 -6.93 -2.82
C HIS A 235 -1.70 -5.55 -2.19
N ALA A 236 -2.85 -4.87 -2.30
CA ALA A 236 -3.10 -3.59 -1.68
C ALA A 236 -4.44 -3.59 -0.96
N TRP A 237 -4.47 -3.02 0.23
CA TRP A 237 -5.67 -2.83 1.04
C TRP A 237 -5.60 -1.52 1.81
N VAL A 238 -6.51 -1.29 2.75
CA VAL A 238 -6.60 -0.06 3.53
C VAL A 238 -6.63 -0.40 5.01
N GLU A 239 -5.90 0.35 5.83
CA GLU A 239 -6.12 0.36 7.28
C GLU A 239 -6.90 1.63 7.65
N ALA A 240 -8.13 1.45 8.16
CA ALA A 240 -8.96 2.49 8.71
C ALA A 240 -8.71 2.61 10.23
N TYR A 241 -8.59 3.83 10.75
CA TYR A 241 -8.50 4.03 12.19
C TYR A 241 -9.89 4.00 12.81
N ILE A 242 -10.09 3.09 13.74
CA ILE A 242 -11.33 2.96 14.51
C ILE A 242 -11.01 3.36 15.96
N PRO A 243 -11.70 4.36 16.52
CA PRO A 243 -11.54 4.74 17.92
C PRO A 243 -11.66 3.53 18.83
N SER A 244 -10.95 3.52 19.96
CA SER A 244 -10.88 2.42 20.93
C SER A 244 -10.27 1.09 20.44
N TYR A 245 -10.11 0.89 19.13
CA TYR A 245 -9.51 -0.30 18.53
C TYR A 245 -8.13 -0.04 17.88
N GLY A 246 -7.98 1.11 17.23
CA GLY A 246 -6.81 1.45 16.43
C GLY A 246 -6.99 1.13 14.94
N TRP A 247 -5.94 0.68 14.28
CA TRP A 247 -5.94 0.44 12.83
C TRP A 247 -6.59 -0.91 12.48
N LEU A 248 -7.63 -0.87 11.64
CA LEU A 248 -8.39 -2.01 11.13
C LEU A 248 -8.10 -2.19 9.65
N GLY A 249 -7.51 -3.34 9.27
CA GLY A 249 -7.28 -3.71 7.87
C GLY A 249 -8.59 -4.07 7.17
N LEU A 250 -8.86 -3.43 6.03
CA LEU A 250 -10.04 -3.65 5.18
C LEU A 250 -9.60 -3.91 3.74
N ASP A 251 -9.95 -5.04 3.19
CA ASP A 251 -9.68 -5.40 1.80
C ASP A 251 -10.92 -5.22 0.92
N PRO A 252 -11.02 -4.12 0.16
CA PRO A 252 -12.16 -3.87 -0.72
C PRO A 252 -12.20 -4.78 -1.95
N THR A 253 -11.10 -5.47 -2.26
CA THR A 253 -11.05 -6.43 -3.38
C THR A 253 -11.77 -7.73 -3.04
N ASN A 254 -11.74 -8.12 -1.77
CA ASN A 254 -12.31 -9.36 -1.26
C ASN A 254 -13.48 -9.14 -0.28
N ASN A 255 -13.81 -7.89 0.03
CA ASN A 255 -14.83 -7.49 1.00
C ASN A 255 -14.65 -8.18 2.35
N CYS A 256 -13.46 -8.08 2.92
CA CYS A 256 -13.16 -8.71 4.20
C CYS A 256 -12.23 -7.87 5.08
N ILE A 257 -12.21 -8.19 6.36
CA ILE A 257 -11.21 -7.69 7.30
C ILE A 257 -9.90 -8.47 7.06
N ALA A 258 -8.78 -7.76 6.95
CA ALA A 258 -7.46 -8.38 6.83
C ALA A 258 -7.15 -9.20 8.08
N ASN A 259 -6.67 -10.41 7.89
CA ASN A 259 -6.39 -11.38 8.93
C ASN A 259 -4.91 -11.82 8.91
N GLU A 260 -4.58 -12.93 9.56
CA GLU A 260 -3.21 -13.46 9.64
C GLU A 260 -2.60 -13.88 8.30
N THR A 261 -3.36 -13.92 7.21
CA THR A 261 -2.82 -14.21 5.88
C THR A 261 -2.29 -12.96 5.15
N TYR A 262 -2.46 -11.78 5.72
CA TYR A 262 -2.00 -10.51 5.15
C TYR A 262 -0.63 -10.13 5.73
N VAL A 263 0.39 -10.10 4.87
CA VAL A 263 1.76 -9.71 5.23
C VAL A 263 2.03 -8.29 4.76
N ILE A 264 2.34 -7.38 5.68
CA ILE A 264 2.51 -5.95 5.44
C ILE A 264 3.95 -5.65 5.03
N LEU A 265 4.13 -4.95 3.91
CA LEU A 265 5.41 -4.37 3.50
C LEU A 265 5.51 -2.88 3.87
N ALA A 266 4.51 -2.09 3.51
CA ALA A 266 4.58 -0.65 3.66
C ALA A 266 3.22 0.00 3.91
N TYR A 267 3.28 1.13 4.60
CA TYR A 267 2.18 2.07 4.78
C TYR A 267 2.43 3.37 4.02
N GLY A 268 1.37 4.01 3.56
CA GLY A 268 1.45 5.33 2.94
C GLY A 268 0.07 5.97 2.78
N ARG A 269 0.01 7.07 2.05
CA ARG A 269 -1.26 7.72 1.66
C ARG A 269 -1.84 7.10 0.41
N SER A 270 -0.97 6.57 -0.45
CA SER A 270 -1.29 6.01 -1.76
C SER A 270 -0.22 5.01 -2.19
N PHE A 271 -0.44 4.33 -3.32
CA PHE A 271 0.56 3.48 -3.95
C PHE A 271 1.90 4.19 -4.15
N THR A 272 1.88 5.49 -4.42
CA THR A 272 3.12 6.26 -4.65
C THR A 272 4.06 6.22 -3.44
N ASP A 273 3.53 6.22 -2.22
CA ASP A 273 4.36 6.13 -1.01
C ASP A 273 4.83 4.67 -0.74
N CYS A 274 4.14 3.66 -1.29
CA CYS A 274 4.34 2.23 -0.99
C CYS A 274 4.91 1.42 -2.16
N SER A 275 5.26 2.04 -3.29
CA SER A 275 5.74 1.32 -4.47
C SER A 275 6.99 0.49 -4.15
N PRO A 276 6.99 -0.83 -4.39
CA PRO A 276 8.09 -1.72 -3.98
C PRO A 276 9.44 -1.34 -4.57
N VAL A 277 9.45 -0.86 -5.81
CA VAL A 277 10.68 -0.41 -6.50
C VAL A 277 10.39 0.83 -7.32
N LYS A 278 11.22 1.84 -7.17
CA LYS A 278 11.26 3.05 -8.01
C LYS A 278 12.68 3.32 -8.43
N GLY A 279 12.89 3.71 -9.68
CA GLY A 279 14.23 4.00 -10.16
C GLY A 279 14.24 4.97 -11.33
N VAL A 280 15.39 5.59 -11.51
CA VAL A 280 15.74 6.36 -12.70
C VAL A 280 17.08 5.88 -13.23
N TYR A 281 17.29 5.97 -14.53
CA TYR A 281 18.54 5.55 -15.16
C TYR A 281 18.92 6.51 -16.30
N LYS A 282 20.18 6.51 -16.70
CA LYS A 282 20.66 7.26 -17.84
C LYS A 282 20.74 6.36 -19.07
N GLY A 283 20.07 6.78 -20.13
CA GLY A 283 20.07 6.11 -21.45
C GLY A 283 18.78 6.35 -22.20
N PRO A 284 18.80 6.23 -23.53
CA PRO A 284 17.61 6.43 -24.39
C PRO A 284 16.77 5.14 -24.49
N SER A 285 16.87 4.23 -23.55
CA SER A 285 16.27 2.90 -23.63
C SER A 285 14.89 2.89 -23.00
N LYS A 286 13.94 2.19 -23.63
CA LYS A 286 12.71 1.72 -22.97
C LYS A 286 13.03 0.51 -22.11
N HIS A 287 12.20 0.24 -21.14
CA HIS A 287 12.33 -0.94 -20.29
C HIS A 287 11.01 -1.72 -20.17
N LYS A 288 11.15 -3.00 -19.91
CA LYS A 288 10.06 -3.88 -19.47
C LYS A 288 10.27 -4.18 -17.99
N LEU A 289 9.19 -4.18 -17.23
CA LEU A 289 9.15 -4.56 -15.83
C LEU A 289 8.39 -5.88 -15.71
N ALA A 290 9.04 -6.89 -15.11
CA ALA A 290 8.39 -8.13 -14.68
C ALA A 290 8.47 -8.25 -13.17
N VAL A 291 7.36 -8.60 -12.53
CA VAL A 291 7.27 -8.86 -11.10
C VAL A 291 6.73 -10.26 -10.90
N GLN A 292 7.42 -11.04 -10.08
CA GLN A 292 7.00 -12.39 -9.69
C GLN A 292 7.01 -12.49 -8.17
N VAL A 293 5.94 -13.04 -7.62
CA VAL A 293 5.85 -13.34 -6.19
C VAL A 293 5.53 -14.82 -6.04
N ILE A 294 6.22 -15.48 -5.12
CA ILE A 294 6.01 -16.88 -4.75
C ILE A 294 5.82 -16.90 -3.25
N VAL A 295 4.73 -17.45 -2.78
CA VAL A 295 4.42 -17.61 -1.37
C VAL A 295 4.31 -19.09 -1.03
N GLY A 296 5.01 -19.53 0.01
CA GLY A 296 4.97 -20.89 0.52
C GLY A 296 4.74 -20.91 2.03
N TYR A 297 4.20 -22.02 2.52
CA TYR A 297 4.14 -22.32 3.95
C TYR A 297 5.37 -23.12 4.38
N ASP A 298 5.72 -23.05 5.69
CA ASP A 298 6.84 -23.83 6.27
C ASP A 298 6.67 -25.36 6.15
N ASN A 299 5.47 -25.84 5.87
CA ASN A 299 5.18 -27.29 5.70
C ASN A 299 5.59 -27.87 4.32
N GLY A 300 6.28 -27.11 3.49
CA GLY A 300 6.81 -27.57 2.18
C GLY A 300 5.78 -27.63 1.05
N GLU A 301 4.54 -27.25 1.26
CA GLU A 301 3.56 -27.04 0.21
C GLU A 301 3.82 -25.66 -0.43
N THR A 302 4.46 -25.66 -1.60
CA THR A 302 4.59 -24.46 -2.43
C THR A 302 3.48 -24.47 -3.46
N ASP A 303 2.50 -23.59 -3.32
CA ASP A 303 1.62 -23.27 -4.43
C ASP A 303 2.41 -22.42 -5.43
N LEU A 304 2.87 -23.08 -6.50
CA LEU A 304 3.49 -22.42 -7.63
C LEU A 304 2.38 -21.74 -8.45
N HIS A 305 2.01 -20.52 -8.09
CA HIS A 305 1.20 -19.71 -9.00
C HIS A 305 2.09 -19.15 -10.12
N GLU A 306 1.58 -19.21 -11.35
CA GLU A 306 2.25 -18.72 -12.54
C GLU A 306 2.66 -17.24 -12.38
N PRO A 307 3.72 -16.79 -13.08
CA PRO A 307 4.20 -15.41 -12.98
C PRO A 307 3.09 -14.43 -13.33
N ILE A 308 2.79 -13.53 -12.41
CA ILE A 308 1.80 -12.49 -12.60
C ILE A 308 2.37 -11.43 -13.52
N ALA A 309 1.72 -11.30 -14.67
CA ALA A 309 1.70 -10.18 -15.60
C ALA A 309 3.03 -9.46 -15.85
N GLU A 310 3.55 -9.61 -17.06
CA GLU A 310 4.39 -8.57 -17.65
C GLU A 310 3.62 -7.25 -17.63
N MET A 311 3.93 -6.37 -16.68
CA MET A 311 3.50 -4.99 -16.77
C MET A 311 4.32 -4.32 -17.84
N VAL A 312 3.78 -4.24 -19.05
CA VAL A 312 4.29 -3.35 -20.07
C VAL A 312 3.92 -1.95 -19.61
N ASN A 313 4.87 -1.24 -19.00
CA ASN A 313 4.67 0.16 -18.72
C ASN A 313 4.44 0.89 -20.06
N PRO A 314 3.33 1.65 -20.20
CA PRO A 314 3.20 2.59 -21.30
C PRO A 314 4.41 3.51 -21.31
N GLU A 315 4.76 4.05 -22.48
CA GLU A 315 5.89 4.96 -22.63
C GLU A 315 5.90 5.99 -21.50
N PRO A 316 7.04 6.16 -20.77
CA PRO A 316 7.15 7.31 -19.90
C PRO A 316 6.98 8.53 -20.82
N GLU A 317 5.94 9.31 -20.58
CA GLU A 317 5.89 10.64 -21.19
C GLU A 317 7.25 11.29 -20.92
N PRO A 318 7.88 11.90 -21.94
CA PRO A 318 9.14 12.56 -21.72
C PRO A 318 8.93 13.51 -20.55
N VAL A 319 9.61 13.27 -19.44
CA VAL A 319 9.70 14.23 -18.35
C VAL A 319 10.37 15.42 -19.00
N ILE A 320 9.57 16.34 -19.54
CA ILE A 320 10.01 17.68 -19.82
C ILE A 320 10.43 18.17 -18.44
N LEU A 321 11.73 18.15 -18.19
CA LEU A 321 12.30 18.84 -17.05
C LEU A 321 11.84 20.29 -17.21
N GLN A 322 10.64 20.59 -16.70
CA GLN A 322 10.18 21.96 -16.55
C GLN A 322 11.26 22.62 -15.71
N GLY A 323 11.96 23.52 -16.39
CA GLY A 323 13.22 24.05 -15.98
C GLY A 323 13.25 24.33 -14.49
N ASN A 324 14.31 23.82 -13.84
CA ASN A 324 14.69 24.05 -12.46
C ASN A 324 14.11 25.40 -12.00
N SER A 325 13.41 25.44 -10.86
CA SER A 325 12.78 26.64 -10.30
C SER A 325 13.73 27.85 -10.23
N TYR A 326 15.03 27.58 -10.11
CA TYR A 326 16.11 28.55 -10.21
C TYR A 326 16.23 29.16 -11.63
N ARG A 327 16.11 28.36 -12.68
CA ARG A 327 16.17 28.81 -14.06
C ARG A 327 14.95 29.66 -14.43
N ARG A 328 13.78 29.29 -13.96
CA ARG A 328 12.53 30.03 -14.11
C ARG A 328 12.57 31.38 -13.38
N ASN A 329 13.17 31.42 -12.18
CA ASN A 329 13.42 32.65 -11.43
C ASN A 329 14.44 33.55 -12.14
N LEU A 330 15.48 32.98 -12.73
CA LEU A 330 16.48 33.72 -13.47
C LEU A 330 15.89 34.37 -14.73
N GLU A 331 15.07 33.63 -15.46
CA GLU A 331 14.35 34.12 -16.65
C GLU A 331 13.34 35.23 -16.30
N LEU A 332 12.61 35.06 -15.17
CA LEU A 332 11.70 36.07 -14.65
C LEU A 332 12.44 37.36 -14.25
N MET A 333 13.58 37.23 -13.56
CA MET A 333 14.42 38.38 -13.18
C MET A 333 14.99 39.10 -14.39
N GLN A 334 15.41 38.38 -15.45
CA GLN A 334 15.86 38.96 -16.70
C GLN A 334 14.74 39.71 -17.43
N GLN A 335 13.52 39.16 -17.45
CA GLN A 335 12.36 39.84 -18.05
C GLN A 335 12.00 41.13 -17.30
N ILE A 336 12.02 41.10 -15.97
CA ILE A 336 11.77 42.30 -15.15
C ILE A 336 12.84 43.38 -15.41
N GLN A 337 14.09 42.97 -15.51
CA GLN A 337 15.20 43.89 -15.78
C GLN A 337 15.11 44.51 -17.17
N GLN A 338 14.69 43.75 -18.18
CA GLN A 338 14.44 44.29 -19.54
C GLN A 338 13.26 45.26 -19.59
N GLN A 339 12.18 44.96 -18.86
CA GLN A 339 11.04 45.89 -18.76
C GLN A 339 11.41 47.22 -18.06
N GLN A 340 12.22 47.14 -16.99
CA GLN A 340 12.71 48.34 -16.32
C GLN A 340 13.62 49.20 -17.20
N GLN A 341 14.47 48.60 -18.05
CA GLN A 341 15.31 49.31 -18.99
C GLN A 341 14.50 49.97 -20.10
N GLN A 342 13.42 49.36 -20.58
CA GLN A 342 12.51 49.94 -21.57
C GLN A 342 11.70 51.12 -21.01
N GLN A 343 11.35 51.10 -19.73
CA GLN A 343 10.65 52.20 -19.07
C GLN A 343 11.55 53.39 -18.76
N GLN A 344 12.87 53.22 -18.69
CA GLN A 344 13.84 54.32 -18.50
C GLN A 344 14.26 54.99 -19.80
N GLN A 345 13.88 54.44 -20.97
CA GLN A 345 14.17 54.98 -22.31
C GLN A 345 12.98 55.71 -22.93
N GLN A 346 11.84 55.77 -22.25
CA GLN A 346 10.67 56.60 -22.56
C GLN A 346 10.61 57.85 -21.67
#